data_6c48f7105bd7e4e4a0071e75fe4d40fd
#
_entry.id   6c48f7105bd7e4e4a0071e75fe4d40fd
#
_cell.length_a   1.000
_cell.length_b   1.000
_cell.length_c   1.000
_cell.angle_alpha   90.00
_cell.angle_beta   90.00
_cell.angle_gamma   90.00
#
_symmetry.space_group_name_H-M   'P 1'
#
loop_
_entity.id
_entity.type
_entity.pdbx_description
1 polymer ?
#
loop_
_entity_poly.entity_id
_entity_poly.type
_entity_poly.pdbx_seq_one_letter_code
_entity_poly.pdbx_strand_id
1 'polypeptide(L)'
;MGLLVTLPLALWDYSAFFRSVVSLQFLQPFRPQSLSFLAWSVHVTGWPGPELYSVIPIGLAMLVTPLALWRAPRTPSGFSTVVGFVMLVYFAVTKQSFCNHYFFPLGAMCLAVAASKPEEVGSPAADAEGRA
;
A
#
# COMPACT_ATOMS: atom_id res chain seq x y z
N MET A 1 -6.01 18.97 2.06
CA MET A 1 -7.26 19.21 1.30
C MET A 1 -8.34 18.17 1.64
N GLY A 2 -8.07 16.84 1.66
CA GLY A 2 -9.09 15.84 1.96
C GLY A 2 -9.81 16.04 3.30
N LEU A 3 -9.07 16.37 4.35
CA LEU A 3 -9.62 16.55 5.70
C LEU A 3 -10.62 17.71 5.79
N LEU A 4 -10.40 18.81 5.04
CA LEU A 4 -11.30 19.95 4.97
C LEU A 4 -12.67 19.64 4.34
N VAL A 5 -12.70 18.68 3.42
CA VAL A 5 -13.95 18.25 2.79
C VAL A 5 -14.63 17.16 3.61
N THR A 6 -13.87 16.27 4.24
CA THR A 6 -14.40 15.15 4.99
C THR A 6 -14.92 15.55 6.37
N LEU A 7 -14.28 16.53 7.02
CA LEU A 7 -14.64 16.96 8.37
C LEU A 7 -16.07 17.51 8.49
N PRO A 8 -16.55 18.40 7.59
CA PRO A 8 -17.94 18.85 7.63
C PRO A 8 -18.95 17.73 7.49
N LEU A 9 -18.67 16.75 6.61
CA LEU A 9 -19.55 15.59 6.41
C LEU A 9 -19.57 14.67 7.64
N ALA A 10 -18.41 14.47 8.28
CA ALA A 10 -18.30 13.68 9.50
C ALA A 10 -18.98 14.36 10.71
N LEU A 11 -18.96 15.69 10.75
CA LEU A 11 -19.61 16.46 11.83
C LEU A 11 -21.11 16.61 11.63
N TRP A 12 -21.59 16.57 10.39
CA TRP A 12 -23.02 16.67 10.07
C TRP A 12 -23.81 15.46 10.57
N ASP A 13 -23.34 14.24 10.24
CA ASP A 13 -23.92 12.99 10.73
C ASP A 13 -22.80 11.97 10.95
N TYR A 14 -22.24 11.95 12.16
CA TYR A 14 -21.18 11.03 12.54
C TYR A 14 -21.60 9.55 12.41
N SER A 15 -22.86 9.25 12.72
CA SER A 15 -23.38 7.88 12.66
C SER A 15 -23.44 7.37 11.21
N ALA A 16 -23.98 8.17 10.30
CA ALA A 16 -24.02 7.83 8.87
C ALA A 16 -22.62 7.79 8.27
N PHE A 17 -21.75 8.73 8.64
CA PHE A 17 -20.36 8.76 8.21
C PHE A 17 -19.60 7.51 8.65
N PHE A 18 -19.67 7.17 9.94
CA PHE A 18 -18.99 5.99 10.48
C PHE A 18 -19.52 4.69 9.84
N ARG A 19 -20.83 4.57 9.65
CA ARG A 19 -21.45 3.44 8.96
C ARG A 19 -20.95 3.32 7.53
N SER A 20 -20.87 4.42 6.79
CA SER A 20 -20.49 4.41 5.38
C SER A 20 -18.98 4.18 5.19
N VAL A 21 -18.14 4.77 6.03
CA VAL A 21 -16.68 4.72 5.84
C VAL A 21 -16.06 3.51 6.52
N VAL A 22 -16.57 3.11 7.68
CA VAL A 22 -15.99 2.02 8.48
C VAL A 22 -16.83 0.75 8.38
N SER A 23 -18.10 0.80 8.81
CA SER A 23 -18.93 -0.41 8.92
C SER A 23 -19.13 -1.11 7.58
N LEU A 24 -19.36 -0.37 6.50
CA LEU A 24 -19.55 -0.95 5.17
C LEU A 24 -18.29 -1.68 4.68
N GLN A 25 -17.09 -1.23 5.04
CA GLN A 25 -15.85 -1.91 4.66
C GLN A 25 -15.74 -3.31 5.29
N PHE A 26 -16.20 -3.44 6.54
CA PHE A 26 -16.20 -4.73 7.24
C PHE A 26 -17.35 -5.65 6.79
N LEU A 27 -18.51 -5.06 6.46
CA LEU A 27 -19.71 -5.78 6.05
C LEU A 27 -19.69 -6.22 4.57
N GLN A 28 -18.76 -5.69 3.76
CA GLN A 28 -18.65 -6.11 2.37
C GLN A 28 -18.35 -7.61 2.26
N PRO A 29 -19.11 -8.35 1.41
CA PRO A 29 -18.88 -9.78 1.25
C PRO A 29 -17.52 -10.07 0.60
N PHE A 30 -16.95 -11.21 0.93
CA PHE A 30 -15.78 -11.73 0.25
C PHE A 30 -16.07 -11.93 -1.25
N ARG A 31 -15.16 -11.48 -2.11
CA ARG A 31 -15.27 -11.65 -3.57
C ARG A 31 -14.22 -12.64 -4.07
N PRO A 32 -14.62 -13.87 -4.45
CA PRO A 32 -13.67 -14.90 -4.92
C PRO A 32 -12.96 -14.52 -6.22
N GLN A 33 -13.50 -13.53 -6.96
CA GLN A 33 -12.90 -13.01 -8.20
C GLN A 33 -11.88 -11.88 -7.95
N SER A 34 -11.56 -11.57 -6.69
CA SER A 34 -10.56 -10.55 -6.38
C SER A 34 -9.14 -11.04 -6.69
N LEU A 35 -8.28 -10.12 -7.11
CA LEU A 35 -6.87 -10.37 -7.39
C LEU A 35 -6.05 -10.31 -6.08
N SER A 36 -6.39 -11.16 -5.12
CA SER A 36 -5.69 -11.24 -3.84
C SER A 36 -5.22 -12.66 -3.56
N PHE A 37 -4.14 -12.78 -2.81
CA PHE A 37 -3.65 -14.08 -2.34
C PHE A 37 -4.73 -14.82 -1.56
N LEU A 38 -5.55 -14.09 -0.81
CA LEU A 38 -6.65 -14.64 -0.06
C LEU A 38 -7.70 -15.29 -0.98
N ALA A 39 -8.10 -14.62 -2.06
CA ALA A 39 -9.03 -15.19 -3.03
C ALA A 39 -8.46 -16.43 -3.71
N TRP A 40 -7.19 -16.40 -4.04
CA TRP A 40 -6.49 -17.56 -4.60
C TRP A 40 -6.46 -18.72 -3.60
N SER A 41 -6.13 -18.48 -2.32
CA SER A 41 -6.09 -19.52 -1.30
C SER A 41 -7.45 -20.18 -1.08
N VAL A 42 -8.53 -19.40 -1.03
CA VAL A 42 -9.90 -19.92 -0.94
C VAL A 42 -10.27 -20.75 -2.16
N HIS A 43 -9.85 -20.32 -3.34
CA HIS A 43 -10.11 -21.07 -4.57
C HIS A 43 -9.42 -22.44 -4.59
N VAL A 44 -8.19 -22.51 -4.08
CA VAL A 44 -7.40 -23.76 -4.04
C VAL A 44 -7.85 -24.69 -2.91
N THR A 45 -8.14 -24.16 -1.74
CA THR A 45 -8.48 -24.97 -0.55
C THR A 45 -9.97 -25.25 -0.42
N GLY A 46 -10.84 -24.52 -1.11
CA GLY A 46 -12.30 -24.60 -0.96
C GLY A 46 -12.80 -24.13 0.41
N TRP A 47 -11.93 -23.60 1.25
CA TRP A 47 -12.28 -23.21 2.61
C TRP A 47 -12.87 -21.79 2.63
N PRO A 48 -14.13 -21.63 3.00
CA PRO A 48 -14.77 -20.32 3.13
C PRO A 48 -14.24 -19.65 4.40
N GLY A 49 -13.05 -19.16 4.39
CA GLY A 49 -12.33 -18.63 5.52
C GLY A 49 -13.13 -17.81 6.54
N PRO A 50 -12.58 -17.58 7.71
CA PRO A 50 -13.27 -16.90 8.80
C PRO A 50 -13.54 -15.42 8.46
N GLU A 51 -14.52 -14.83 9.14
CA GLU A 51 -14.80 -13.39 9.13
C GLU A 51 -13.56 -12.51 9.44
N LEU A 52 -12.51 -13.13 9.97
CA LEU A 52 -11.18 -12.56 10.23
C LEU A 52 -10.49 -11.95 8.99
N TYR A 53 -10.91 -12.28 7.78
CA TYR A 53 -10.32 -11.77 6.54
C TYR A 53 -10.39 -10.24 6.40
N SER A 54 -11.26 -9.59 7.15
CA SER A 54 -11.33 -8.13 7.19
C SER A 54 -10.25 -7.52 8.08
N VAL A 55 -9.80 -8.23 9.11
CA VAL A 55 -8.85 -7.73 10.12
C VAL A 55 -7.40 -8.05 9.74
N ILE A 56 -7.16 -9.17 9.08
CA ILE A 56 -5.80 -9.61 8.68
C ILE A 56 -5.05 -8.56 7.84
N PRO A 57 -5.64 -7.98 6.77
CA PRO A 57 -4.92 -6.97 5.98
C PRO A 57 -4.55 -5.73 6.79
N ILE A 58 -5.43 -5.30 7.69
CA ILE A 58 -5.20 -4.13 8.54
C ILE A 58 -4.10 -4.44 9.55
N GLY A 59 -4.17 -5.59 10.24
CA GLY A 59 -3.16 -6.02 11.19
C GLY A 59 -1.78 -6.17 10.54
N LEU A 60 -1.73 -6.76 9.34
CA LEU A 60 -0.50 -6.92 8.58
C LEU A 60 0.06 -5.57 8.13
N ALA A 61 -0.77 -4.65 7.65
CA ALA A 61 -0.34 -3.30 7.29
C ALA A 61 0.19 -2.54 8.51
N MET A 62 -0.47 -2.64 9.67
CA MET A 62 -0.01 -2.03 10.91
C MET A 62 1.33 -2.60 11.41
N LEU A 63 1.59 -3.89 11.17
CA LEU A 63 2.86 -4.53 11.52
C LEU A 63 3.99 -4.14 10.55
N VAL A 64 3.68 -4.15 9.25
CA VAL A 64 4.67 -3.90 8.18
C VAL A 64 5.07 -2.43 8.12
N THR A 65 4.14 -1.51 8.40
CA THR A 65 4.40 -0.06 8.32
C THR A 65 5.56 0.39 9.22
N PRO A 66 5.59 0.14 10.54
CA PRO A 66 6.70 0.56 11.38
C PRO A 66 8.02 -0.13 11.01
N LEU A 67 7.95 -1.40 10.61
CA LEU A 67 9.14 -2.15 10.19
C LEU A 67 9.73 -1.57 8.89
N ALA A 68 8.90 -1.25 7.92
CA ALA A 68 9.30 -0.62 6.67
C ALA A 68 9.85 0.78 6.89
N LEU A 69 9.20 1.60 7.74
CA LEU A 69 9.67 2.94 8.10
C LEU A 69 11.01 2.90 8.83
N TRP A 70 11.23 1.90 9.67
CA TRP A 70 12.50 1.75 10.39
C TRP A 70 13.67 1.42 9.43
N ARG A 71 13.39 0.63 8.40
CA ARG A 71 14.40 0.20 7.41
C ARG A 71 14.60 1.23 6.28
N ALA A 72 13.62 2.05 6.00
CA ALA A 72 13.66 2.97 4.87
C ALA A 72 14.56 4.19 5.14
N PRO A 73 15.32 4.64 4.15
CA PRO A 73 16.05 5.89 4.24
C PRO A 73 15.07 7.07 4.35
N ARG A 74 15.45 8.10 5.13
CA ARG A 74 14.64 9.31 5.36
C ARG A 74 14.72 10.26 4.15
N THR A 75 14.33 9.77 3.00
CA THR A 75 14.33 10.49 1.73
C THR A 75 12.92 10.41 1.09
N PRO A 76 12.59 11.30 0.13
CA PRO A 76 11.34 11.19 -0.62
C PRO A 76 11.18 9.85 -1.33
N SER A 77 12.27 9.31 -1.89
CA SER A 77 12.31 7.98 -2.50
C SER A 77 12.00 6.88 -1.47
N GLY A 78 12.64 6.92 -0.29
CA GLY A 78 12.38 5.97 0.79
C GLY A 78 10.92 6.01 1.26
N PHE A 79 10.35 7.19 1.44
CA PHE A 79 8.94 7.34 1.79
C PHE A 79 8.01 6.73 0.74
N SER A 80 8.23 7.04 -0.55
CA SER A 80 7.44 6.49 -1.65
C SER A 80 7.55 4.97 -1.74
N THR A 81 8.74 4.42 -1.49
CA THR A 81 8.96 2.97 -1.42
C THR A 81 8.14 2.32 -0.32
N VAL A 82 8.15 2.91 0.89
CA VAL A 82 7.36 2.40 2.03
C VAL A 82 5.87 2.41 1.71
N VAL A 83 5.36 3.52 1.19
CA VAL A 83 3.95 3.65 0.82
C VAL A 83 3.57 2.60 -0.22
N GLY A 84 4.35 2.47 -1.29
CA GLY A 84 4.11 1.48 -2.34
C GLY A 84 4.13 0.04 -1.80
N PHE A 85 5.12 -0.28 -0.98
CA PHE A 85 5.28 -1.61 -0.39
C PHE A 85 4.15 -1.98 0.58
N VAL A 86 3.81 -1.09 1.52
CA VAL A 86 2.73 -1.32 2.50
C VAL A 86 1.38 -1.48 1.80
N MET A 87 1.10 -0.64 0.79
CA MET A 87 -0.13 -0.75 0.02
C MET A 87 -0.18 -2.01 -0.83
N LEU A 88 0.95 -2.43 -1.40
CA LEU A 88 1.03 -3.69 -2.14
C LEU A 88 0.72 -4.88 -1.22
N VAL A 89 1.33 -4.95 -0.04
CA VAL A 89 1.06 -6.00 0.96
C VAL A 89 -0.40 -5.98 1.40
N TYR A 90 -0.94 -4.80 1.68
CA TYR A 90 -2.35 -4.64 2.05
C TYR A 90 -3.29 -5.19 0.97
N PHE A 91 -3.12 -4.77 -0.30
CA PHE A 91 -3.98 -5.22 -1.39
C PHE A 91 -3.79 -6.69 -1.75
N ALA A 92 -2.59 -7.24 -1.55
CA ALA A 92 -2.34 -8.67 -1.78
C ALA A 92 -3.13 -9.57 -0.83
N VAL A 93 -3.47 -9.09 0.37
CA VAL A 93 -4.14 -9.91 1.41
C VAL A 93 -5.58 -9.47 1.66
N THR A 94 -6.03 -8.35 1.08
CA THR A 94 -7.39 -7.85 1.30
C THR A 94 -8.44 -8.74 0.60
N LYS A 95 -9.64 -8.79 1.19
CA LYS A 95 -10.77 -9.59 0.67
C LYS A 95 -11.34 -9.09 -0.66
N GLN A 96 -11.01 -7.86 -1.03
CA GLN A 96 -11.48 -7.22 -2.26
C GLN A 96 -10.35 -6.39 -2.88
N SER A 97 -9.59 -7.00 -3.76
CA SER A 97 -8.56 -6.31 -4.53
C SER A 97 -8.81 -6.51 -6.01
N PHE A 98 -8.95 -5.42 -6.73
CA PHE A 98 -9.11 -5.39 -8.17
C PHE A 98 -7.88 -4.73 -8.82
N CYS A 99 -7.73 -4.89 -10.11
CA CYS A 99 -6.57 -4.36 -10.85
C CYS A 99 -6.34 -2.85 -10.63
N ASN A 100 -7.42 -2.07 -10.48
CA ASN A 100 -7.32 -0.62 -10.22
C ASN A 100 -6.63 -0.27 -8.90
N HIS A 101 -6.72 -1.13 -7.88
CA HIS A 101 -6.02 -0.90 -6.61
C HIS A 101 -4.50 -0.99 -6.74
N TYR A 102 -4.00 -1.81 -7.67
CA TYR A 102 -2.56 -1.99 -7.88
C TYR A 102 -1.90 -0.82 -8.62
N PHE A 103 -2.66 0.05 -9.28
CA PHE A 103 -2.09 1.26 -9.89
C PHE A 103 -1.49 2.22 -8.86
N PHE A 104 -2.07 2.29 -7.66
CA PHE A 104 -1.55 3.16 -6.62
C PHE A 104 -0.15 2.73 -6.12
N PRO A 105 0.08 1.49 -5.66
CA PRO A 105 1.42 1.05 -5.27
C PRO A 105 2.42 1.08 -6.41
N LEU A 106 2.01 0.77 -7.65
CA LEU A 106 2.87 0.87 -8.82
C LEU A 106 3.30 2.33 -9.06
N GLY A 107 2.36 3.28 -9.01
CA GLY A 107 2.67 4.70 -9.11
C GLY A 107 3.63 5.19 -8.02
N ALA A 108 3.43 4.74 -6.78
CA ALA A 108 4.34 5.05 -5.67
C ALA A 108 5.75 4.47 -5.88
N MET A 109 5.85 3.26 -6.43
CA MET A 109 7.14 2.64 -6.76
C MET A 109 7.83 3.36 -7.92
N CYS A 110 7.09 3.76 -8.96
CA CYS A 110 7.65 4.58 -10.04
C CYS A 110 8.17 5.92 -9.52
N LEU A 111 7.43 6.56 -8.61
CA LEU A 111 7.86 7.79 -7.96
C LEU A 111 9.13 7.58 -7.11
N ALA A 112 9.24 6.45 -6.42
CA ALA A 112 10.43 6.10 -5.65
C ALA A 112 11.67 5.99 -6.55
N VAL A 113 11.53 5.34 -7.69
CA VAL A 113 12.61 5.22 -8.70
C VAL A 113 12.96 6.58 -9.28
N ALA A 114 11.96 7.39 -9.65
CA ALA A 114 12.19 8.73 -10.21
C ALA A 114 12.84 9.70 -9.21
N ALA A 115 12.56 9.53 -7.91
CA ALA A 115 13.13 10.34 -6.84
C ALA A 115 14.48 9.80 -6.33
N SER A 116 14.92 8.61 -6.74
CA SER A 116 16.25 8.12 -6.45
C SER A 116 17.24 8.91 -7.31
N LYS A 117 18.25 9.52 -6.67
CA LYS A 117 19.33 10.16 -7.41
C LYS A 117 20.05 9.08 -8.22
N PRO A 118 20.38 9.30 -9.50
CA PRO A 118 21.33 8.45 -10.19
C PRO A 118 22.60 8.43 -9.34
N GLU A 119 23.07 7.25 -8.93
CA GLU A 119 24.45 7.12 -8.46
C GLU A 119 25.28 7.67 -9.59
N GLU A 120 26.09 8.67 -9.30
CA GLU A 120 27.09 9.13 -10.26
C GLU A 120 27.94 7.90 -10.57
N VAL A 121 27.63 7.23 -11.65
CA VAL A 121 28.49 6.20 -12.24
C VAL A 121 29.79 6.95 -12.47
N GLY A 122 30.79 6.71 -11.59
CA GLY A 122 32.04 7.42 -11.55
C GLY A 122 32.55 7.63 -12.96
N SER A 123 32.62 8.88 -13.37
CA SER A 123 33.08 9.23 -14.70
C SER A 123 34.51 8.68 -14.84
N PRO A 124 34.74 7.69 -15.71
CA PRO A 124 36.08 7.13 -15.91
C PRO A 124 37.11 8.17 -16.44
N ALA A 125 36.66 9.40 -16.67
CA ALA A 125 37.51 10.50 -17.12
C ALA A 125 38.39 11.12 -16.03
N ALA A 126 38.00 11.00 -14.73
CA ALA A 126 38.79 11.58 -13.64
C ALA A 126 40.08 10.77 -13.33
N ASP A 127 40.09 9.48 -13.64
CA ASP A 127 41.27 8.62 -13.39
C ASP A 127 42.35 8.71 -14.49
N ALA A 128 42.02 9.29 -15.65
CA ALA A 128 42.97 9.45 -16.75
C ALA A 128 43.86 10.68 -16.61
N GLU A 129 43.42 11.72 -15.90
CA GLU A 129 44.11 13.01 -15.78
C GLU A 129 45.15 13.02 -14.63
N GLY A 130 45.07 12.07 -13.71
CA GLY A 130 46.02 11.93 -12.58
C GLY A 130 47.28 11.08 -12.87
N ARG A 131 47.45 10.58 -14.11
CA ARG A 131 48.56 9.70 -14.53
C ARG A 131 49.46 10.29 -15.62
N ALA A 132 49.37 11.60 -15.89
CA ALA A 132 50.28 12.28 -16.80
C ALA A 132 51.38 13.05 -16.05
#